data_10a0f6e30f6b8d86fbbb1c665bac5ab9
#
_entry.id   10a0f6e30f6b8d86fbbb1c665bac5ab9
#
_cell.length_a   1.000
_cell.length_b   1.000
_cell.length_c   1.000
_cell.angle_alpha   90.00
_cell.angle_beta   90.00
_cell.angle_gamma   90.00
#
_symmetry.space_group_name_H-M   'P 1'
#
loop_
_entity.id
_entity.type
_entity.pdbx_description
1 polymer ?
#
loop_
_entity_poly.entity_id
_entity_poly.type
_entity_poly.pdbx_seq_one_letter_code
_entity_poly.pdbx_strand_id
1 'polypeptide(L)'
;MPLVVKMDRFSKYHPLVNFFYFTLVIGFSMALNHPLAQGISLVCAMTYAISIGGKKSVLFLLKYCLPMVLLTAFINPAFNHEGTTVLLYFSTGNPLTLESILYGVSAGIMLTTLLLWFSSFSRVMTTDKFIYLFGKVIPALSLVLSMSLRFVPKFKTQMATVTEAQRSIGRDVSSGSLWSRTKTAILIFSIMITWALENAIETADSMKSRGYGLKGRTAFSIYRFDERDKYTLLWFSFCGLFLIAGTMLSAFGFRYFPNVRYAAFDITTIPFYCVYFALCITPFILNLKEERKWKTLVSKM
;
A
#
# COMPACT_ATOMS: atom_id res chain seq x y z
N MET A 1 -26.38 -2.30 -11.17
CA MET A 1 -25.81 -0.95 -11.33
C MET A 1 -24.30 -1.06 -11.15
N PRO A 2 -23.46 -0.85 -12.16
CA PRO A 2 -22.02 -0.91 -12.01
C PRO A 2 -21.62 0.22 -11.07
N LEU A 3 -20.97 -0.13 -9.97
CA LEU A 3 -20.35 0.82 -9.04
C LEU A 3 -19.36 1.66 -9.85
N VAL A 4 -19.72 2.93 -10.05
CA VAL A 4 -18.79 3.94 -10.61
C VAL A 4 -17.60 3.95 -9.64
N VAL A 5 -16.54 3.24 -10.01
CA VAL A 5 -15.24 3.34 -9.33
C VAL A 5 -14.82 4.79 -9.50
N LYS A 6 -14.94 5.56 -8.43
CA LYS A 6 -14.59 6.98 -8.44
C LYS A 6 -13.12 7.05 -8.83
N MET A 7 -12.81 7.53 -10.03
CA MET A 7 -11.44 7.59 -10.54
C MET A 7 -10.62 8.46 -9.62
N ASP A 8 -9.65 7.86 -8.96
CA ASP A 8 -8.68 8.59 -8.14
C ASP A 8 -7.79 9.45 -9.05
N ARG A 9 -7.91 10.77 -8.93
CA ARG A 9 -7.16 11.73 -9.75
C ARG A 9 -5.70 11.82 -9.32
N PHE A 10 -5.42 11.61 -8.03
CA PHE A 10 -4.07 11.55 -7.51
C PHE A 10 -3.29 10.38 -8.14
N SER A 11 -3.96 9.29 -8.45
CA SER A 11 -3.36 8.18 -9.20
C SER A 11 -2.79 8.59 -10.57
N LYS A 12 -3.23 9.69 -11.18
CA LYS A 12 -2.74 10.18 -12.49
C LYS A 12 -1.43 10.96 -12.42
N TYR A 13 -0.96 11.28 -11.23
CA TYR A 13 0.33 11.93 -11.05
C TYR A 13 1.48 10.97 -11.38
N HIS A 14 2.65 11.55 -11.63
CA HIS A 14 3.84 10.76 -11.94
C HIS A 14 4.12 9.72 -10.86
N PRO A 15 4.51 8.48 -11.21
CA PRO A 15 4.74 7.40 -10.24
C PRO A 15 5.69 7.75 -9.10
N LEU A 16 6.72 8.57 -9.38
CA LEU A 16 7.67 9.04 -8.38
C LEU A 16 6.98 9.91 -7.30
N VAL A 17 6.05 10.79 -7.69
CA VAL A 17 5.30 11.66 -6.77
C VAL A 17 4.42 10.82 -5.86
N ASN A 18 3.70 9.84 -6.43
CA ASN A 18 2.85 8.94 -5.66
C ASN A 18 3.67 8.11 -4.67
N PHE A 19 4.78 7.52 -5.13
CA PHE A 19 5.65 6.69 -4.29
C PHE A 19 6.26 7.51 -3.15
N PHE A 20 6.80 8.69 -3.45
CA PHE A 20 7.40 9.59 -2.46
C PHE A 20 6.40 10.02 -1.39
N TYR A 21 5.16 10.38 -1.80
CA TYR A 21 4.09 10.72 -0.87
C TYR A 21 3.81 9.59 0.11
N PHE A 22 3.53 8.39 -0.38
CA PHE A 22 3.21 7.26 0.49
C PHE A 22 4.38 6.86 1.39
N THR A 23 5.62 6.95 0.89
CA THR A 23 6.81 6.69 1.70
C THR A 23 6.90 7.67 2.88
N LEU A 24 6.64 8.96 2.64
CA LEU A 24 6.63 9.97 3.70
C LEU A 24 5.51 9.71 4.71
N VAL A 25 4.28 9.54 4.24
CA VAL A 25 3.12 9.41 5.15
C VAL A 25 3.19 8.13 5.97
N ILE A 26 3.55 7.01 5.36
CA ILE A 26 3.73 5.72 6.06
C ILE A 26 4.90 5.85 7.05
N GLY A 27 6.04 6.42 6.62
CA GLY A 27 7.21 6.61 7.46
C GLY A 27 6.90 7.46 8.69
N PHE A 28 6.24 8.61 8.51
CA PHE A 28 5.85 9.46 9.65
C PHE A 28 4.77 8.82 10.52
N SER A 29 3.81 8.08 9.96
CA SER A 29 2.80 7.36 10.74
C SER A 29 3.42 6.29 11.67
N MET A 30 4.58 5.73 11.28
CA MET A 30 5.34 4.80 12.14
C MET A 30 6.24 5.54 13.15
N ALA A 31 6.84 6.66 12.75
CA ALA A 31 7.80 7.38 13.58
C ALA A 31 7.15 8.23 14.67
N LEU A 32 5.94 8.75 14.43
CA LEU A 32 5.25 9.67 15.31
C LEU A 32 4.34 8.90 16.30
N ASN A 33 4.85 8.65 17.50
CA ASN A 33 4.13 7.94 18.56
C ASN A 33 3.16 8.83 19.36
N HIS A 34 3.06 10.11 19.05
CA HIS A 34 2.17 11.03 19.75
C HIS A 34 0.69 10.76 19.39
N PRO A 35 -0.23 10.60 20.37
CA PRO A 35 -1.63 10.25 20.12
C PRO A 35 -2.36 11.20 19.17
N LEU A 36 -2.07 12.51 19.24
CA LEU A 36 -2.65 13.49 18.32
C LEU A 36 -2.17 13.27 16.88
N ALA A 37 -0.87 13.00 16.66
CA ALA A 37 -0.35 12.71 15.33
C ALA A 37 -0.96 11.43 14.76
N GLN A 38 -1.08 10.38 15.57
CA GLN A 38 -1.74 9.12 15.19
C GLN A 38 -3.22 9.34 14.85
N GLY A 39 -3.94 10.15 15.65
CA GLY A 39 -5.34 10.51 15.37
C GLY A 39 -5.49 11.27 14.05
N ILE A 40 -4.62 12.23 13.77
CA ILE A 40 -4.59 12.99 12.50
C ILE A 40 -4.37 12.02 11.33
N SER A 41 -3.37 11.15 11.42
CA SER A 41 -3.07 10.18 10.37
C SER A 41 -4.21 9.21 10.14
N LEU A 42 -4.82 8.68 11.21
CA LEU A 42 -5.96 7.77 11.13
C LEU A 42 -7.14 8.42 10.40
N VAL A 43 -7.56 9.63 10.82
CA VAL A 43 -8.68 10.34 10.20
C VAL A 43 -8.42 10.62 8.73
N CYS A 44 -7.21 11.07 8.38
CA CYS A 44 -6.84 11.33 6.98
C CYS A 44 -6.76 10.03 6.17
N ALA A 45 -6.22 8.94 6.72
CA ALA A 45 -6.17 7.63 6.07
C ALA A 45 -7.59 7.07 5.82
N MET A 46 -8.49 7.19 6.79
CA MET A 46 -9.90 6.79 6.66
C MET A 46 -10.61 7.59 5.58
N THR A 47 -10.52 8.91 5.61
CA THR A 47 -11.17 9.78 4.62
C THR A 47 -10.68 9.48 3.20
N TYR A 48 -9.38 9.30 3.02
CA TYR A 48 -8.80 8.98 1.73
C TYR A 48 -9.16 7.55 1.27
N ALA A 49 -9.07 6.54 2.13
CA ALA A 49 -9.44 5.17 1.82
C ALA A 49 -10.93 5.04 1.45
N ILE A 50 -11.81 5.76 2.14
CA ILE A 50 -13.25 5.79 1.84
C ILE A 50 -13.52 6.51 0.52
N SER A 51 -12.79 7.59 0.21
CA SER A 51 -12.96 8.34 -1.04
C SER A 51 -12.63 7.48 -2.28
N ILE A 52 -11.63 6.59 -2.18
CA ILE A 52 -11.21 5.69 -3.27
C ILE A 52 -12.05 4.41 -3.31
N GLY A 53 -12.28 3.78 -2.18
CA GLY A 53 -12.88 2.43 -2.11
C GLY A 53 -14.34 2.37 -1.73
N GLY A 54 -14.95 3.50 -1.35
CA GLY A 54 -16.36 3.58 -0.96
C GLY A 54 -16.74 2.59 0.15
N LYS A 55 -17.89 1.94 -0.03
CA LYS A 55 -18.44 0.97 0.95
C LYS A 55 -17.49 -0.19 1.29
N LYS A 56 -16.63 -0.63 0.34
CA LYS A 56 -15.66 -1.70 0.58
C LYS A 56 -14.61 -1.30 1.61
N SER A 57 -14.17 -0.04 1.59
CA SER A 57 -13.21 0.47 2.58
C SER A 57 -13.83 0.62 3.96
N VAL A 58 -15.11 1.01 4.06
CA VAL A 58 -15.83 1.04 5.33
C VAL A 58 -15.98 -0.37 5.92
N LEU A 59 -16.33 -1.34 5.07
CA LEU A 59 -16.43 -2.74 5.51
C LEU A 59 -15.08 -3.30 5.96
N PHE A 60 -14.01 -2.96 5.25
CA PHE A 60 -12.64 -3.32 5.64
C PHE A 60 -12.27 -2.75 7.01
N LEU A 61 -12.61 -1.49 7.25
CA LEU A 61 -12.38 -0.82 8.53
C LEU A 61 -13.11 -1.51 9.68
N LEU A 62 -14.40 -1.79 9.52
CA LEU A 62 -15.21 -2.43 10.55
C LEU A 62 -14.80 -3.90 10.79
N LYS A 63 -14.49 -4.65 9.71
CA LYS A 63 -14.23 -6.08 9.80
C LYS A 63 -12.82 -6.42 10.28
N TYR A 64 -11.84 -5.60 9.93
CA TYR A 64 -10.41 -5.89 10.18
C TYR A 64 -9.75 -4.90 11.12
N CYS A 65 -9.98 -3.60 10.93
CA CYS A 65 -9.28 -2.58 11.69
C CYS A 65 -9.81 -2.46 13.12
N LEU A 66 -11.12 -2.45 13.31
CA LEU A 66 -11.71 -2.38 14.64
C LEU A 66 -11.34 -3.57 15.54
N PRO A 67 -11.49 -4.84 15.09
CA PRO A 67 -11.04 -5.99 15.86
C PRO A 67 -9.54 -5.97 16.16
N MET A 68 -8.72 -5.43 15.25
CA MET A 68 -7.27 -5.33 15.46
C MET A 68 -6.91 -4.37 16.59
N VAL A 69 -7.56 -3.20 16.66
CA VAL A 69 -7.36 -2.27 17.79
C VAL A 69 -7.77 -2.92 19.11
N LEU A 70 -8.92 -3.61 19.15
CA LEU A 70 -9.36 -4.31 20.35
C LEU A 70 -8.38 -5.43 20.73
N LEU A 71 -7.93 -6.21 19.76
CA LEU A 71 -6.98 -7.29 19.99
C LEU A 71 -5.66 -6.78 20.61
N THR A 72 -5.08 -5.72 20.05
CA THR A 72 -3.85 -5.14 20.57
C THR A 72 -4.03 -4.50 21.94
N ALA A 73 -5.20 -3.87 22.19
CA ALA A 73 -5.56 -3.30 23.47
C ALA A 73 -5.66 -4.36 24.59
N PHE A 74 -6.03 -5.62 24.25
CA PHE A 74 -6.09 -6.73 25.20
C PHE A 74 -4.77 -7.51 25.30
N ILE A 75 -4.12 -7.76 24.16
CA ILE A 75 -2.86 -8.56 24.16
C ILE A 75 -1.75 -7.81 24.86
N ASN A 76 -1.59 -6.51 24.62
CA ASN A 76 -0.46 -5.77 25.16
C ASN A 76 -0.43 -5.79 26.69
N PRO A 77 -1.51 -5.51 27.44
CA PRO A 77 -1.51 -5.60 28.89
C PRO A 77 -1.34 -7.04 29.43
N ALA A 78 -1.63 -8.05 28.62
CA ALA A 78 -1.45 -9.45 29.02
C ALA A 78 0.04 -9.87 29.05
N PHE A 79 0.89 -9.20 28.24
CA PHE A 79 2.32 -9.52 28.14
C PHE A 79 3.23 -8.42 28.65
N ASN A 80 2.79 -7.17 28.62
CA ASN A 80 3.55 -6.03 29.09
C ASN A 80 2.94 -5.48 30.36
N HIS A 81 3.66 -5.59 31.45
CA HIS A 81 3.24 -5.19 32.82
C HIS A 81 3.97 -3.92 33.30
N GLU A 82 4.70 -3.23 32.40
CA GLU A 82 5.36 -1.99 32.72
C GLU A 82 4.36 -0.87 32.94
N GLY A 83 4.67 0.02 33.89
CA GLY A 83 3.85 1.18 34.24
C GLY A 83 3.77 1.36 35.75
N THR A 84 3.42 2.58 36.19
CA THR A 84 3.31 2.91 37.63
C THR A 84 1.87 2.90 38.12
N THR A 85 0.89 3.06 37.22
CA THR A 85 -0.53 3.11 37.57
C THR A 85 -1.17 1.72 37.49
N VAL A 86 -1.10 0.98 38.61
CA VAL A 86 -1.69 -0.36 38.67
C VAL A 86 -3.21 -0.25 38.86
N LEU A 87 -3.98 -0.89 37.97
CA LEU A 87 -5.43 -0.95 38.03
C LEU A 87 -5.90 -2.22 38.76
N LEU A 88 -5.33 -3.37 38.42
CA LEU A 88 -5.71 -4.67 38.94
C LEU A 88 -4.47 -5.59 38.94
N TYR A 89 -4.52 -6.65 39.72
CA TYR A 89 -3.54 -7.73 39.66
C TYR A 89 -4.20 -8.98 39.05
N PHE A 90 -3.52 -9.59 38.08
CA PHE A 90 -3.93 -10.88 37.56
C PHE A 90 -3.77 -11.98 38.63
N SER A 91 -4.46 -13.11 38.46
CA SER A 91 -4.32 -14.29 39.33
C SER A 91 -2.88 -14.83 39.34
N THR A 92 -2.06 -14.48 38.36
CA THR A 92 -0.63 -14.78 38.23
C THR A 92 0.27 -13.84 39.04
N GLY A 93 -0.30 -12.82 39.71
CA GLY A 93 0.45 -11.82 40.49
C GLY A 93 0.98 -10.63 39.63
N ASN A 94 0.81 -10.65 38.33
CA ASN A 94 1.28 -9.59 37.44
C ASN A 94 0.34 -8.37 37.48
N PRO A 95 0.86 -7.13 37.52
CA PRO A 95 0.03 -5.93 37.56
C PRO A 95 -0.54 -5.61 36.16
N LEU A 96 -1.80 -5.30 36.08
CA LEU A 96 -2.43 -4.66 34.93
C LEU A 96 -2.31 -3.15 35.08
N THR A 97 -1.54 -2.49 34.19
CA THR A 97 -1.28 -1.07 34.27
C THR A 97 -2.07 -0.27 33.23
N LEU A 98 -2.43 0.96 33.57
CA LEU A 98 -3.12 1.87 32.65
C LEU A 98 -2.26 2.20 31.45
N GLU A 99 -0.95 2.37 31.68
CA GLU A 99 0.04 2.67 30.64
C GLU A 99 0.12 1.56 29.57
N SER A 100 0.05 0.28 29.99
CA SER A 100 0.07 -0.83 29.05
C SER A 100 -1.20 -0.91 28.19
N ILE A 101 -2.37 -0.53 28.74
CA ILE A 101 -3.63 -0.44 27.97
C ILE A 101 -3.54 0.70 26.95
N LEU A 102 -3.12 1.89 27.39
CA LEU A 102 -2.97 3.05 26.49
C LEU A 102 -1.98 2.79 25.37
N TYR A 103 -0.87 2.14 25.68
CA TYR A 103 0.09 1.73 24.66
C TYR A 103 -0.48 0.71 23.70
N GLY A 104 -1.24 -0.29 24.19
CA GLY A 104 -1.92 -1.28 23.35
C GLY A 104 -2.92 -0.65 22.39
N VAL A 105 -3.72 0.32 22.85
CA VAL A 105 -4.64 1.09 22.01
C VAL A 105 -3.87 1.90 20.96
N SER A 106 -2.81 2.60 21.36
CA SER A 106 -1.98 3.40 20.45
C SER A 106 -1.32 2.52 19.37
N ALA A 107 -0.76 1.38 19.75
CA ALA A 107 -0.20 0.42 18.82
C ALA A 107 -1.25 -0.11 17.82
N GLY A 108 -2.47 -0.39 18.29
CA GLY A 108 -3.59 -0.78 17.45
C GLY A 108 -4.02 0.30 16.46
N ILE A 109 -4.06 1.56 16.90
CA ILE A 109 -4.35 2.70 16.03
C ILE A 109 -3.25 2.86 14.97
N MET A 110 -1.98 2.75 15.38
CA MET A 110 -0.84 2.81 14.46
C MET A 110 -0.94 1.73 13.38
N LEU A 111 -1.12 0.47 13.76
CA LEU A 111 -1.26 -0.66 12.83
C LEU A 111 -2.46 -0.48 11.88
N THR A 112 -3.61 -0.05 12.41
CA THR A 112 -4.80 0.25 11.62
C THR A 112 -4.53 1.35 10.60
N THR A 113 -3.87 2.41 11.00
CA THR A 113 -3.50 3.54 10.13
C THR A 113 -2.57 3.08 9.01
N LEU A 114 -1.57 2.26 9.34
CA LEU A 114 -0.67 1.67 8.35
C LEU A 114 -1.43 0.79 7.34
N LEU A 115 -2.33 -0.08 7.80
CA LEU A 115 -3.15 -0.92 6.90
C LEU A 115 -4.00 -0.08 5.95
N LEU A 116 -4.58 1.02 6.43
CA LEU A 116 -5.36 1.94 5.57
C LEU A 116 -4.49 2.65 4.54
N TRP A 117 -3.30 3.12 4.93
CA TRP A 117 -2.34 3.72 4.01
C TRP A 117 -1.82 2.71 2.98
N PHE A 118 -1.47 1.48 3.39
CA PHE A 118 -1.07 0.41 2.46
C PHE A 118 -2.21 -0.01 1.53
N SER A 119 -3.45 -0.06 2.01
CA SER A 119 -4.62 -0.33 1.16
C SER A 119 -4.80 0.75 0.09
N SER A 120 -4.58 2.02 0.46
CA SER A 120 -4.63 3.15 -0.47
C SER A 120 -3.45 3.13 -1.44
N PHE A 121 -2.24 2.87 -0.94
CA PHE A 121 -1.04 2.69 -1.74
C PHE A 121 -1.22 1.63 -2.83
N SER A 122 -1.71 0.44 -2.48
CA SER A 122 -1.92 -0.66 -3.42
C SER A 122 -2.93 -0.34 -4.52
N ARG A 123 -3.84 0.61 -4.30
CA ARG A 123 -4.81 1.06 -5.32
C ARG A 123 -4.24 2.14 -6.22
N VAL A 124 -3.39 3.03 -5.69
CA VAL A 124 -2.78 4.15 -6.42
C VAL A 124 -1.56 3.71 -7.20
N MET A 125 -0.69 2.90 -6.56
CA MET A 125 0.53 2.36 -7.15
C MET A 125 0.25 1.02 -7.82
N THR A 126 -0.10 1.10 -9.10
CA THR A 126 -0.25 -0.10 -9.94
C THR A 126 1.11 -0.74 -10.22
N THR A 127 1.09 -2.02 -10.58
CA THR A 127 2.30 -2.77 -10.92
C THR A 127 3.11 -2.11 -12.04
N ASP A 128 2.43 -1.52 -13.03
CA ASP A 128 3.10 -0.82 -14.15
C ASP A 128 3.87 0.42 -13.68
N LYS A 129 3.32 1.17 -12.72
CA LYS A 129 4.01 2.32 -12.11
C LYS A 129 5.23 1.89 -11.32
N PHE A 130 5.10 0.77 -10.61
CA PHE A 130 6.20 0.22 -9.84
C PHE A 130 7.35 -0.22 -10.75
N ILE A 131 7.03 -0.95 -11.83
CA ILE A 131 8.01 -1.36 -12.84
C ILE A 131 8.67 -0.14 -13.48
N TYR A 132 7.90 0.90 -13.81
CA TYR A 132 8.44 2.14 -14.37
C TYR A 132 9.43 2.82 -13.41
N LEU A 133 9.09 2.91 -12.12
CA LEU A 133 9.91 3.59 -11.13
C LEU A 133 11.27 2.90 -10.94
N PHE A 134 11.25 1.58 -10.78
CA PHE A 134 12.45 0.77 -10.58
C PHE A 134 13.18 0.43 -11.86
N GLY A 135 12.51 0.53 -13.01
CA GLY A 135 13.09 0.25 -14.33
C GLY A 135 14.22 1.20 -14.73
N LYS A 136 14.25 2.40 -14.19
CA LYS A 136 15.38 3.34 -14.39
C LYS A 136 16.62 2.95 -13.57
N VAL A 137 16.40 2.32 -12.41
CA VAL A 137 17.48 1.92 -11.49
C VAL A 137 18.08 0.57 -11.93
N ILE A 138 17.21 -0.40 -12.26
CA ILE A 138 17.61 -1.76 -12.65
C ILE A 138 16.85 -2.16 -13.94
N PRO A 139 17.34 -1.76 -15.12
CA PRO A 139 16.62 -1.98 -16.39
C PRO A 139 16.37 -3.46 -16.71
N ALA A 140 17.34 -4.33 -16.41
CA ALA A 140 17.20 -5.77 -16.66
C ALA A 140 16.07 -6.39 -15.79
N LEU A 141 16.01 -6.07 -14.51
CA LEU A 141 14.96 -6.55 -13.61
C LEU A 141 13.58 -6.05 -14.03
N SER A 142 13.48 -4.78 -14.42
CA SER A 142 12.22 -4.19 -14.90
C SER A 142 11.70 -4.90 -16.14
N LEU A 143 12.60 -5.25 -17.08
CA LEU A 143 12.23 -6.01 -18.27
C LEU A 143 11.69 -7.40 -17.90
N VAL A 144 12.44 -8.15 -17.07
CA VAL A 144 12.04 -9.49 -16.63
C VAL A 144 10.69 -9.43 -15.90
N LEU A 145 10.50 -8.47 -14.99
CA LEU A 145 9.26 -8.32 -14.25
C LEU A 145 8.08 -7.96 -15.15
N SER A 146 8.28 -7.03 -16.10
CA SER A 146 7.25 -6.66 -17.08
C SER A 146 6.83 -7.83 -17.96
N MET A 147 7.80 -8.61 -18.43
CA MET A 147 7.52 -9.83 -19.20
C MET A 147 6.79 -10.87 -18.37
N SER A 148 7.25 -11.15 -17.15
CA SER A 148 6.64 -12.13 -16.24
C SER A 148 5.18 -11.80 -15.98
N LEU A 149 4.87 -10.55 -15.67
CA LEU A 149 3.49 -10.12 -15.42
C LEU A 149 2.59 -10.21 -16.65
N ARG A 150 3.14 -9.95 -17.84
CA ARG A 150 2.43 -10.16 -19.11
C ARG A 150 2.17 -11.64 -19.40
N PHE A 151 3.08 -12.52 -18.98
CA PHE A 151 2.92 -13.95 -19.18
C PHE A 151 1.86 -14.56 -18.25
N VAL A 152 1.62 -14.03 -17.06
CA VAL A 152 0.63 -14.60 -16.12
C VAL A 152 -0.76 -14.80 -16.73
N PRO A 153 -1.40 -13.81 -17.40
CA PRO A 153 -2.67 -14.03 -18.09
C PRO A 153 -2.57 -15.08 -19.20
N LYS A 154 -1.49 -15.05 -20.00
CA LYS A 154 -1.25 -15.99 -21.09
C LYS A 154 -1.11 -17.42 -20.58
N PHE A 155 -0.37 -17.62 -19.47
CA PHE A 155 -0.27 -18.93 -18.81
C PHE A 155 -1.60 -19.44 -18.30
N LYS A 156 -2.41 -18.57 -17.69
CA LYS A 156 -3.74 -18.95 -17.20
C LYS A 156 -4.66 -19.42 -18.32
N THR A 157 -4.66 -18.72 -19.46
CA THR A 157 -5.45 -19.11 -20.63
C THR A 157 -4.94 -20.43 -21.22
N GLN A 158 -3.62 -20.57 -21.39
CA GLN A 158 -3.03 -21.79 -21.93
C GLN A 158 -3.27 -23.01 -21.03
N MET A 159 -3.16 -22.81 -19.70
CA MET A 159 -3.45 -23.86 -18.73
C MET A 159 -4.92 -24.34 -18.84
N ALA A 160 -5.87 -23.42 -19.02
CA ALA A 160 -7.28 -23.76 -19.23
C ALA A 160 -7.45 -24.56 -20.50
N THR A 161 -6.83 -24.13 -21.62
CA THR A 161 -6.88 -24.84 -22.92
C THR A 161 -6.29 -26.25 -22.82
N VAL A 162 -5.11 -26.41 -22.21
CA VAL A 162 -4.48 -27.73 -22.03
C VAL A 162 -5.32 -28.63 -21.13
N THR A 163 -5.88 -28.07 -20.05
CA THR A 163 -6.76 -28.83 -19.13
C THR A 163 -8.00 -29.34 -19.85
N GLU A 164 -8.63 -28.49 -20.68
CA GLU A 164 -9.81 -28.86 -21.44
C GLU A 164 -9.50 -29.94 -22.52
N ALA A 165 -8.36 -29.80 -23.20
CA ALA A 165 -7.88 -30.82 -24.14
C ALA A 165 -7.60 -32.17 -23.45
N GLN A 166 -6.98 -32.18 -22.25
CA GLN A 166 -6.76 -33.40 -21.48
C GLN A 166 -8.09 -34.01 -21.00
N ARG A 167 -9.05 -33.21 -20.65
CA ARG A 167 -10.40 -33.65 -20.27
C ARG A 167 -11.12 -34.30 -21.42
N SER A 168 -10.99 -33.82 -22.65
CA SER A 168 -11.61 -34.38 -23.86
C SER A 168 -11.12 -35.79 -24.15
N ILE A 169 -9.91 -36.16 -23.73
CA ILE A 169 -9.35 -37.52 -23.85
C ILE A 169 -9.52 -38.39 -22.60
N GLY A 170 -10.44 -37.96 -21.67
CA GLY A 170 -10.77 -38.73 -20.49
C GLY A 170 -9.81 -38.56 -19.31
N ARG A 171 -8.86 -37.60 -19.36
CA ARG A 171 -7.91 -37.27 -18.29
C ARG A 171 -8.36 -36.00 -17.56
N ASP A 172 -9.32 -36.17 -16.65
CA ASP A 172 -9.85 -35.05 -15.89
C ASP A 172 -9.17 -34.94 -14.51
N VAL A 173 -8.75 -33.71 -14.15
CA VAL A 173 -8.16 -33.41 -12.83
C VAL A 173 -9.23 -33.40 -11.71
N SER A 174 -10.52 -33.26 -12.09
CA SER A 174 -11.62 -33.20 -11.12
C SER A 174 -12.23 -34.57 -10.79
N SER A 175 -11.99 -35.59 -11.61
CA SER A 175 -12.61 -36.93 -11.50
C SER A 175 -11.58 -38.01 -11.21
N GLY A 176 -11.99 -39.11 -10.55
CA GLY A 176 -11.16 -40.26 -10.21
C GLY A 176 -10.48 -40.22 -8.86
N SER A 177 -9.60 -41.19 -8.59
CA SER A 177 -8.83 -41.32 -7.35
C SER A 177 -7.83 -40.16 -7.21
N LEU A 178 -7.41 -39.83 -5.97
CA LEU A 178 -6.41 -38.79 -5.70
C LEU A 178 -5.13 -39.02 -6.48
N TRP A 179 -4.68 -40.26 -6.59
CA TRP A 179 -3.48 -40.63 -7.33
C TRP A 179 -3.62 -40.37 -8.85
N SER A 180 -4.76 -40.72 -9.45
CA SER A 180 -5.04 -40.41 -10.85
C SER A 180 -5.07 -38.92 -11.13
N ARG A 181 -5.71 -38.13 -10.25
CA ARG A 181 -5.77 -36.67 -10.34
C ARG A 181 -4.39 -36.04 -10.26
N THR A 182 -3.54 -36.50 -9.34
CA THR A 182 -2.16 -36.02 -9.22
C THR A 182 -1.34 -36.35 -10.47
N LYS A 183 -1.47 -37.55 -11.02
CA LYS A 183 -0.78 -37.95 -12.25
C LYS A 183 -1.18 -37.07 -13.43
N THR A 184 -2.48 -36.78 -13.57
CA THR A 184 -3.00 -35.91 -14.63
C THR A 184 -2.50 -34.47 -14.44
N ALA A 185 -2.49 -33.96 -13.20
CA ALA A 185 -1.97 -32.62 -12.88
C ALA A 185 -0.47 -32.47 -13.23
N ILE A 186 0.35 -33.48 -12.90
CA ILE A 186 1.78 -33.51 -13.25
C ILE A 186 1.96 -33.53 -14.78
N LEU A 187 1.14 -34.28 -15.50
CA LEU A 187 1.18 -34.30 -16.96
C LEU A 187 0.86 -32.95 -17.57
N ILE A 188 -0.21 -32.29 -17.11
CA ILE A 188 -0.56 -30.91 -17.53
C ILE A 188 0.57 -29.95 -17.23
N PHE A 189 1.17 -30.05 -16.04
CA PHE A 189 2.30 -29.20 -15.66
C PHE A 189 3.52 -29.42 -16.56
N SER A 190 3.83 -30.66 -16.91
CA SER A 190 4.91 -30.99 -17.87
C SER A 190 4.66 -30.37 -19.25
N ILE A 191 3.43 -30.47 -19.78
CA ILE A 191 3.06 -29.84 -21.05
C ILE A 191 3.22 -28.31 -20.96
N MET A 192 2.82 -27.72 -19.83
CA MET A 192 2.95 -26.27 -19.62
C MET A 192 4.41 -25.82 -19.55
N ILE A 193 5.30 -26.61 -18.95
CA ILE A 193 6.75 -26.30 -18.92
C ILE A 193 7.32 -26.31 -20.34
N THR A 194 7.03 -27.34 -21.14
CA THR A 194 7.50 -27.45 -22.53
C THR A 194 7.03 -26.23 -23.34
N TRP A 195 5.75 -25.92 -23.26
CA TRP A 195 5.18 -24.75 -23.92
C TRP A 195 5.82 -23.43 -23.45
N ALA A 196 6.13 -23.31 -22.14
CA ALA A 196 6.76 -22.10 -21.58
C ALA A 196 8.20 -21.92 -22.12
N LEU A 197 8.98 -22.99 -22.21
CA LEU A 197 10.34 -22.97 -22.75
C LEU A 197 10.34 -22.61 -24.24
N GLU A 198 9.45 -23.19 -25.03
CA GLU A 198 9.26 -22.88 -26.43
C GLU A 198 8.93 -21.39 -26.65
N ASN A 199 7.92 -20.88 -25.92
CA ASN A 199 7.60 -19.44 -25.96
C ASN A 199 8.73 -18.53 -25.49
N ALA A 200 9.57 -18.97 -24.55
CA ALA A 200 10.72 -18.19 -24.10
C ALA A 200 11.77 -18.05 -25.21
N ILE A 201 12.05 -19.14 -25.95
CA ILE A 201 12.99 -19.12 -27.09
C ILE A 201 12.45 -18.23 -28.21
N GLU A 202 11.20 -18.41 -28.64
CA GLU A 202 10.57 -17.57 -29.66
C GLU A 202 10.57 -16.09 -29.29
N THR A 203 10.28 -15.79 -28.01
CA THR A 203 10.31 -14.41 -27.49
C THR A 203 11.72 -13.84 -27.55
N ALA A 204 12.74 -14.62 -27.16
CA ALA A 204 14.13 -14.18 -27.20
C ALA A 204 14.61 -13.90 -28.65
N ASP A 205 14.26 -14.74 -29.59
CA ASP A 205 14.60 -14.56 -31.02
C ASP A 205 13.85 -13.37 -31.63
N SER A 206 12.58 -13.19 -31.30
CA SER A 206 11.82 -11.98 -31.67
C SER A 206 12.40 -10.71 -31.09
N MET A 207 12.94 -10.76 -29.88
CA MET A 207 13.61 -9.60 -29.27
C MET A 207 14.94 -9.29 -29.96
N LYS A 208 15.74 -10.31 -30.26
CA LYS A 208 17.01 -10.14 -31.00
C LYS A 208 16.76 -9.53 -32.39
N SER A 209 15.78 -10.02 -33.13
CA SER A 209 15.44 -9.50 -34.47
C SER A 209 14.97 -8.05 -34.44
N ARG A 210 14.40 -7.59 -33.32
CA ARG A 210 14.02 -6.19 -33.08
C ARG A 210 15.17 -5.32 -32.55
N GLY A 211 16.40 -5.83 -32.55
CA GLY A 211 17.59 -5.11 -32.10
C GLY A 211 17.73 -4.96 -30.58
N TYR A 212 17.15 -5.89 -29.80
CA TYR A 212 17.37 -5.88 -28.35
C TYR A 212 18.87 -6.10 -28.05
N GLY A 213 19.43 -5.26 -27.15
CA GLY A 213 20.85 -5.30 -26.77
C GLY A 213 21.76 -4.38 -27.58
N LEU A 214 21.28 -3.73 -28.66
CA LEU A 214 22.05 -2.74 -29.40
C LEU A 214 22.28 -1.45 -28.59
N LYS A 215 23.45 -0.83 -28.74
CA LYS A 215 23.79 0.44 -28.10
C LYS A 215 22.89 1.58 -28.63
N GLY A 216 22.51 2.51 -27.77
CA GLY A 216 21.71 3.67 -28.15
C GLY A 216 20.20 3.46 -28.15
N ARG A 217 19.70 2.29 -27.76
CA ARG A 217 18.26 2.02 -27.68
C ARG A 217 17.65 2.73 -26.48
N THR A 218 16.58 3.50 -26.71
CA THR A 218 15.79 4.16 -25.68
C THR A 218 14.55 3.35 -25.33
N ALA A 219 14.13 3.37 -24.06
CA ALA A 219 12.86 2.78 -23.62
C ALA A 219 11.72 3.78 -23.79
N PHE A 220 10.60 3.33 -24.36
CA PHE A 220 9.38 4.14 -24.40
C PHE A 220 8.82 4.30 -23.00
N SER A 221 8.56 5.54 -22.61
CA SER A 221 7.97 5.89 -21.32
C SER A 221 6.57 6.50 -21.52
N ILE A 222 5.56 5.89 -20.90
CA ILE A 222 4.18 6.39 -20.90
C ILE A 222 4.06 7.58 -19.94
N TYR A 223 4.86 7.61 -18.87
CA TYR A 223 4.79 8.63 -17.84
C TYR A 223 5.71 9.81 -18.20
N ARG A 224 5.12 11.00 -18.26
CA ARG A 224 5.84 12.27 -18.42
C ARG A 224 5.78 13.04 -17.10
N PHE A 225 6.86 13.73 -16.79
CA PHE A 225 6.95 14.56 -15.58
C PHE A 225 6.52 15.99 -15.95
N ASP A 226 5.34 16.37 -15.49
CA ASP A 226 4.73 17.67 -15.77
C ASP A 226 5.10 18.72 -14.70
N GLU A 227 4.89 20.01 -15.00
CA GLU A 227 5.05 21.10 -14.03
C GLU A 227 4.20 20.88 -12.76
N ARG A 228 3.00 20.33 -12.91
CA ARG A 228 2.12 19.95 -11.80
C ARG A 228 2.81 18.98 -10.85
N ASP A 229 3.50 17.97 -11.38
CA ASP A 229 4.20 16.95 -10.60
C ASP A 229 5.39 17.55 -9.85
N LYS A 230 6.10 18.51 -10.47
CA LYS A 230 7.22 19.24 -9.88
C LYS A 230 6.79 20.05 -8.64
N TYR A 231 5.72 20.84 -8.76
CA TYR A 231 5.22 21.61 -7.61
C TYR A 231 4.72 20.70 -6.48
N THR A 232 4.07 19.61 -6.81
CA THR A 232 3.59 18.64 -5.80
C THR A 232 4.74 17.94 -5.11
N LEU A 233 5.80 17.58 -5.84
CA LEU A 233 7.01 16.98 -5.27
C LEU A 233 7.73 17.96 -4.35
N LEU A 234 7.87 19.23 -4.76
CA LEU A 234 8.46 20.28 -3.92
C LEU A 234 7.66 20.49 -2.62
N TRP A 235 6.34 20.49 -2.72
CA TRP A 235 5.46 20.57 -1.55
C TRP A 235 5.69 19.41 -0.58
N PHE A 236 5.73 18.17 -1.07
CA PHE A 236 5.99 17.00 -0.23
C PHE A 236 7.38 17.01 0.38
N SER A 237 8.39 17.44 -0.39
CA SER A 237 9.76 17.58 0.11
C SER A 237 9.85 18.64 1.21
N PHE A 238 9.19 19.78 1.04
CA PHE A 238 9.12 20.83 2.06
C PHE A 238 8.45 20.31 3.34
N CYS A 239 7.27 19.69 3.23
CA CYS A 239 6.58 19.10 4.37
C CYS A 239 7.43 18.02 5.06
N GLY A 240 8.08 17.15 4.28
CA GLY A 240 8.95 16.10 4.80
C GLY A 240 10.12 16.66 5.60
N LEU A 241 10.85 17.63 5.05
CA LEU A 241 11.98 18.28 5.72
C LEU A 241 11.52 19.01 7.00
N PHE A 242 10.39 19.72 6.93
CA PHE A 242 9.84 20.43 8.09
C PHE A 242 9.46 19.46 9.23
N LEU A 243 8.86 18.32 8.89
CA LEU A 243 8.51 17.29 9.87
C LEU A 243 9.75 16.58 10.45
N ILE A 244 10.79 16.35 9.65
CA ILE A 244 12.08 15.84 10.15
C ILE A 244 12.68 16.83 11.16
N ALA A 245 12.67 18.11 10.85
CA ALA A 245 13.11 19.13 11.82
C ALA A 245 12.28 19.10 13.11
N GLY A 246 10.96 18.93 13.01
CA GLY A 246 10.08 18.77 14.18
C GLY A 246 10.39 17.55 15.03
N THR A 247 10.73 16.41 14.40
CA THR A 247 11.15 15.21 15.15
C THR A 247 12.49 15.40 15.84
N MET A 248 13.44 16.09 15.21
CA MET A 248 14.73 16.44 15.81
C MET A 248 14.58 17.39 17.00
N LEU A 249 13.63 18.32 16.93
CA LEU A 249 13.29 19.24 18.04
C LEU A 249 12.41 18.59 19.11
N SER A 250 12.15 17.26 19.03
CA SER A 250 11.29 16.52 19.95
C SER A 250 9.85 17.07 20.08
N ALA A 251 9.34 17.79 19.06
CA ALA A 251 7.99 18.36 19.04
C ALA A 251 6.87 17.30 19.14
N PHE A 252 7.16 16.06 18.77
CA PHE A 252 6.26 14.91 18.85
C PHE A 252 6.63 13.95 19.98
N GLY A 253 7.43 14.38 20.95
CA GLY A 253 7.91 13.56 22.06
C GLY A 253 6.75 13.05 22.90
N PHE A 254 6.54 11.73 22.92
CA PHE A 254 5.57 11.05 23.75
C PHE A 254 6.14 9.72 24.24
N ARG A 255 6.03 9.46 25.54
CA ARG A 255 6.48 8.21 26.17
C ARG A 255 5.33 7.64 27.00
N TYR A 256 5.06 6.35 26.80
CA TYR A 256 4.07 5.62 27.58
C TYR A 256 4.65 5.07 28.87
N PHE A 257 5.93 4.67 28.87
CA PHE A 257 6.59 4.01 30.00
C PHE A 257 7.78 4.81 30.54
N PRO A 258 8.07 4.74 31.86
CA PRO A 258 7.31 4.11 32.95
C PRO A 258 6.04 4.87 33.33
N ASN A 259 5.99 6.17 33.05
CA ASN A 259 4.84 7.09 33.22
C ASN A 259 4.54 7.76 31.88
N VAL A 260 3.26 8.06 31.66
CA VAL A 260 2.85 8.85 30.50
C VAL A 260 3.47 10.23 30.58
N ARG A 261 4.46 10.48 29.73
CA ARG A 261 5.07 11.80 29.56
C ARG A 261 4.86 12.29 28.14
N TYR A 262 4.40 13.51 28.01
CA TYR A 262 4.22 14.18 26.72
C TYR A 262 5.02 15.48 26.71
N ALA A 263 5.53 15.85 25.55
CA ALA A 263 6.08 17.18 25.35
C ALA A 263 4.96 18.20 25.59
N ALA A 264 5.26 19.26 26.33
CA ALA A 264 4.30 20.32 26.61
C ALA A 264 3.67 20.80 25.29
N PHE A 265 2.35 20.93 25.27
CA PHE A 265 1.62 21.46 24.11
C PHE A 265 1.87 22.97 24.06
N ASP A 266 2.94 23.34 23.37
CA ASP A 266 3.36 24.74 23.25
C ASP A 266 2.97 25.27 21.85
N ILE A 267 2.82 26.59 21.74
CA ILE A 267 2.52 27.27 20.47
C ILE A 267 3.54 26.90 19.38
N THR A 268 4.78 26.60 19.76
CA THR A 268 5.87 26.19 18.88
C THR A 268 5.65 24.80 18.23
N THR A 269 4.85 23.92 18.85
CA THR A 269 4.58 22.57 18.34
C THR A 269 3.39 22.51 17.37
N ILE A 270 2.45 23.45 17.46
CA ILE A 270 1.24 23.51 16.62
C ILE A 270 1.56 23.52 15.12
N PRO A 271 2.52 24.30 14.59
CA PRO A 271 2.84 24.30 13.17
C PRO A 271 3.21 22.92 12.62
N PHE A 272 3.91 22.09 13.41
CA PHE A 272 4.30 20.76 13.00
C PHE A 272 3.08 19.84 12.81
N TYR A 273 2.10 19.89 13.70
CA TYR A 273 0.84 19.15 13.55
C TYR A 273 0.01 19.65 12.37
N CYS A 274 -0.02 20.97 12.14
CA CYS A 274 -0.71 21.55 10.98
C CYS A 274 -0.08 21.09 9.65
N VAL A 275 1.25 21.10 9.56
CA VAL A 275 1.97 20.61 8.36
C VAL A 275 1.76 19.12 8.16
N TYR A 276 1.76 18.34 9.25
CA TYR A 276 1.47 16.90 9.15
C TYR A 276 0.06 16.62 8.67
N PHE A 277 -0.94 17.33 9.20
CA PHE A 277 -2.31 17.26 8.71
C PHE A 277 -2.41 17.67 7.24
N ALA A 278 -1.76 18.78 6.83
CA ALA A 278 -1.73 19.23 5.45
C ALA A 278 -1.11 18.20 4.51
N LEU A 279 -0.01 17.55 4.93
CA LEU A 279 0.61 16.46 4.16
C LEU A 279 -0.38 15.29 3.99
N CYS A 280 -0.96 14.80 5.09
CA CYS A 280 -1.86 13.64 5.06
C CYS A 280 -3.14 13.88 4.25
N ILE A 281 -3.71 15.09 4.27
CA ILE A 281 -4.97 15.41 3.59
C ILE A 281 -4.77 15.81 2.11
N THR A 282 -3.55 16.10 1.68
CA THR A 282 -3.24 16.60 0.33
C THR A 282 -3.88 15.78 -0.80
N PRO A 283 -3.80 14.42 -0.87
CA PRO A 283 -4.39 13.67 -1.99
C PRO A 283 -5.92 13.77 -2.01
N PHE A 284 -6.56 13.86 -0.85
CA PHE A 284 -8.00 14.06 -0.78
C PHE A 284 -8.40 15.43 -1.35
N ILE A 285 -7.66 16.50 -0.99
CA ILE A 285 -7.89 17.86 -1.52
C ILE A 285 -7.67 17.90 -3.03
N LEU A 286 -6.60 17.26 -3.53
CA LEU A 286 -6.31 17.19 -4.96
C LEU A 286 -7.44 16.50 -5.73
N ASN A 287 -7.97 15.40 -5.20
CA ASN A 287 -9.11 14.71 -5.79
C ASN A 287 -10.37 15.59 -5.84
N LEU A 288 -10.69 16.28 -4.75
CA LEU A 288 -11.84 17.20 -4.70
C LEU A 288 -11.70 18.38 -5.66
N LYS A 289 -10.51 18.99 -5.72
CA LYS A 289 -10.25 20.14 -6.61
C LYS A 289 -10.40 19.76 -8.08
N GLU A 290 -9.88 18.60 -8.48
CA GLU A 290 -10.02 18.14 -9.87
C GLU A 290 -11.45 17.68 -10.19
N GLU A 291 -12.16 17.07 -9.25
CA GLU A 291 -13.57 16.70 -9.44
C GLU A 291 -14.45 17.95 -9.67
N ARG A 292 -14.20 19.02 -8.91
CA ARG A 292 -14.91 20.30 -9.11
C ARG A 292 -14.61 20.91 -10.49
N LYS A 293 -13.33 20.93 -10.89
CA LYS A 293 -12.94 21.42 -12.23
C LYS A 293 -13.63 20.64 -13.35
N TRP A 294 -13.69 19.32 -13.22
CA TRP A 294 -14.35 18.47 -14.20
C TRP A 294 -15.85 18.76 -14.30
N LYS A 295 -16.54 18.87 -13.16
CA LYS A 295 -17.98 19.23 -13.13
C LYS A 295 -18.24 20.59 -13.80
N THR A 296 -17.37 21.57 -13.57
CA THR A 296 -17.48 22.89 -14.20
C THR A 296 -17.25 22.85 -15.72
N LEU A 297 -16.35 21.98 -16.19
CA LEU A 297 -16.13 21.81 -17.64
C LEU A 297 -17.31 21.11 -18.31
N VAL A 298 -17.85 20.06 -17.70
CA VAL A 298 -19.01 19.33 -18.22
C VAL A 298 -20.27 20.19 -18.21
N SER A 299 -20.44 21.10 -17.23
CA SER A 299 -21.60 22.00 -17.18
C SER A 299 -21.54 23.14 -18.20
N LYS A 300 -20.38 23.36 -18.84
CA LYS A 300 -20.17 24.36 -19.90
C LYS A 300 -20.25 23.79 -21.32
N MET A 301 -20.32 22.44 -21.42
CA MET A 301 -20.60 21.70 -22.64
C MET A 301 -22.10 21.48 -22.81
#